data_8604869ffed63a3ce92b3871885cc683
#
_entry.id   8604869ffed63a3ce92b3871885cc683
#
_cell.length_a   1.000
_cell.length_b   1.000
_cell.length_c   1.000
_cell.angle_alpha   90.00
_cell.angle_beta   90.00
_cell.angle_gamma   90.00
#
_symmetry.space_group_name_H-M   'P 1'
#
loop_
_entity.id
_entity.type
_entity.pdbx_description
1 polymer ?
#
loop_
_entity_poly.entity_id
_entity_poly.type
_entity_poly.pdbx_seq_one_letter_code
_entity_poly.pdbx_strand_id
1 'polypeptide(L)'
;MATLKTSAPRKRRLAATLVATAVFGAAQTATATPSDVFYERSLMSAAGARCGLFTPSLSGALDAGRAQARGAALRAGASVEQLDGVQQRAHAKAATVPCGSKDLTTAAGRVRKAFEGYALLQRMNYPGDRASWQADRASSATIPFWRLSQTASFGGDRLLFGLAGRNTELLAVANFADGARPYAARLVMRDPARTQGPYLKARNGGGLADNAAPRAASRVFGAETRDAAPAPTLLPTGAKTGMGFRFPREAGDAIARLDPREAMTVEFVFQGRDGRETVRRAYVEVGDFAAGRAFLRVS
;
A
#
# COMPACT_ATOMS: atom_id res chain seq x y z
N MET A 1 89.43 -22.28 44.45
CA MET A 1 89.39 -23.23 43.32
C MET A 1 87.94 -23.55 42.98
N ALA A 2 87.41 -22.91 41.96
CA ALA A 2 86.03 -23.07 41.50
C ALA A 2 86.06 -23.32 40.01
N THR A 3 85.58 -24.45 39.59
CA THR A 3 85.51 -24.92 38.20
C THR A 3 84.24 -24.40 37.52
N LEU A 4 84.40 -23.63 36.44
CA LEU A 4 83.33 -23.23 35.55
C LEU A 4 82.86 -24.40 34.66
N LYS A 5 81.56 -24.63 34.62
CA LYS A 5 80.91 -25.55 33.68
C LYS A 5 80.22 -24.72 32.63
N THR A 6 80.69 -24.78 31.39
CA THR A 6 80.12 -24.20 30.19
C THR A 6 78.95 -25.09 29.72
N SER A 7 77.78 -24.53 29.60
CA SER A 7 76.61 -25.16 28.94
C SER A 7 76.35 -24.62 27.57
N ALA A 8 76.22 -25.48 26.58
CA ALA A 8 76.02 -25.19 25.17
C ALA A 8 74.54 -24.71 24.87
N PRO A 9 74.30 -23.87 23.85
CA PRO A 9 72.98 -23.38 23.54
C PRO A 9 72.16 -24.40 22.73
N ARG A 10 70.97 -24.72 23.27
CA ARG A 10 69.94 -25.51 22.58
C ARG A 10 69.29 -24.68 21.45
N LYS A 11 69.44 -25.07 20.18
CA LYS A 11 68.74 -24.53 19.02
C LYS A 11 67.25 -24.90 19.12
N ARG A 12 66.40 -23.92 19.41
CA ARG A 12 64.96 -24.04 19.25
C ARG A 12 64.57 -23.96 17.80
N ARG A 13 64.05 -25.02 17.23
CA ARG A 13 63.37 -25.01 15.93
C ARG A 13 62.00 -24.40 16.11
N LEU A 14 61.77 -23.22 15.50
CA LEU A 14 60.45 -22.60 15.36
C LEU A 14 59.72 -23.34 14.23
N ALA A 15 58.67 -24.11 14.62
CA ALA A 15 57.72 -24.66 13.70
C ALA A 15 56.74 -23.53 13.31
N ALA A 16 56.81 -23.08 12.09
CA ALA A 16 55.83 -22.12 11.54
C ALA A 16 54.55 -22.89 11.18
N THR A 17 53.53 -22.74 12.03
CA THR A 17 52.18 -23.23 11.77
C THR A 17 51.50 -22.25 10.81
N LEU A 18 51.37 -22.63 9.53
CA LEU A 18 50.53 -21.93 8.54
C LEU A 18 49.06 -22.18 8.92
N VAL A 19 48.40 -21.16 9.52
CA VAL A 19 46.93 -21.11 9.66
C VAL A 19 46.38 -20.68 8.31
N ALA A 20 45.87 -21.63 7.54
CA ALA A 20 45.08 -21.35 6.37
C ALA A 20 43.69 -20.86 6.83
N THR A 21 43.47 -19.56 6.85
CA THR A 21 42.15 -18.96 7.00
C THR A 21 41.32 -19.21 5.71
N ALA A 22 40.51 -20.27 5.75
CA ALA A 22 39.48 -20.48 4.76
C ALA A 22 38.43 -19.34 4.90
N VAL A 23 38.50 -18.35 4.01
CA VAL A 23 37.44 -17.37 3.84
C VAL A 23 36.26 -18.09 3.19
N PHE A 24 35.33 -18.57 4.00
CA PHE A 24 34.00 -18.97 3.54
C PHE A 24 33.29 -17.69 3.08
N GLY A 25 33.37 -17.39 1.80
CA GLY A 25 32.49 -16.45 1.14
C GLY A 25 31.07 -16.97 1.24
N ALA A 26 30.31 -16.49 2.25
CA ALA A 26 28.87 -16.69 2.28
C ALA A 26 28.32 -16.02 1.00
N ALA A 27 27.90 -16.85 0.05
CA ALA A 27 27.13 -16.38 -1.11
C ALA A 27 25.86 -15.75 -0.51
N GLN A 28 25.85 -14.43 -0.41
CA GLN A 28 24.63 -13.69 -0.07
C GLN A 28 23.65 -13.96 -1.20
N THR A 29 22.63 -14.77 -0.92
CA THR A 29 21.46 -14.87 -1.80
C THR A 29 20.88 -13.46 -1.87
N ALA A 30 21.05 -12.79 -3.01
CA ALA A 30 20.48 -11.47 -3.24
C ALA A 30 18.96 -11.58 -3.02
N THR A 31 18.47 -10.95 -1.96
CA THR A 31 17.04 -10.87 -1.73
C THR A 31 16.44 -10.01 -2.84
N ALA A 32 15.42 -10.54 -3.53
CA ALA A 32 14.74 -9.80 -4.60
C ALA A 32 14.25 -8.44 -4.09
N THR A 33 14.58 -7.38 -4.82
CA THR A 33 14.11 -6.03 -4.46
C THR A 33 12.59 -5.91 -4.68
N PRO A 34 11.90 -4.97 -4.04
CA PRO A 34 10.48 -4.73 -4.31
C PRO A 34 10.19 -4.45 -5.80
N SER A 35 11.13 -3.82 -6.53
CA SER A 35 11.01 -3.60 -7.98
C SER A 35 11.12 -4.90 -8.78
N ASP A 36 11.96 -5.84 -8.37
CA ASP A 36 12.05 -7.16 -9.01
C ASP A 36 10.75 -7.95 -8.80
N VAL A 37 10.20 -7.92 -7.59
CA VAL A 37 8.90 -8.54 -7.29
C VAL A 37 7.79 -7.92 -8.13
N PHE A 38 7.82 -6.60 -8.32
CA PHE A 38 6.86 -5.91 -9.19
C PHE A 38 7.02 -6.31 -10.66
N TYR A 39 8.27 -6.43 -11.15
CA TYR A 39 8.55 -6.93 -12.50
C TYR A 39 7.99 -8.34 -12.71
N GLU A 40 8.32 -9.28 -11.83
CA GLU A 40 7.87 -10.68 -11.93
C GLU A 40 6.35 -10.80 -11.93
N ARG A 41 5.67 -10.10 -11.02
CA ARG A 41 4.20 -10.12 -10.94
C ARG A 41 3.56 -9.46 -12.17
N SER A 42 4.17 -8.40 -12.71
CA SER A 42 3.69 -7.74 -13.95
C SER A 42 3.88 -8.64 -15.16
N LEU A 43 5.02 -9.32 -15.26
CA LEU A 43 5.30 -10.30 -16.32
C LEU A 43 4.28 -11.44 -16.28
N MET A 44 4.06 -12.03 -15.12
CA MET A 44 3.15 -13.17 -14.96
C MET A 44 1.68 -12.79 -15.16
N SER A 45 1.26 -11.59 -14.74
CA SER A 45 -0.09 -11.07 -15.02
C SER A 45 -0.31 -10.90 -16.53
N ALA A 46 0.64 -10.28 -17.26
CA ALA A 46 0.56 -10.07 -18.68
C ALA A 46 0.60 -11.41 -19.48
N ALA A 47 1.53 -12.31 -19.14
CA ALA A 47 1.62 -13.64 -19.76
C ALA A 47 0.38 -14.49 -19.45
N GLY A 48 -0.14 -14.40 -18.21
CA GLY A 48 -1.36 -15.07 -17.76
C GLY A 48 -2.57 -14.66 -18.56
N ALA A 49 -2.76 -13.36 -18.79
CA ALA A 49 -3.85 -12.83 -19.61
C ALA A 49 -3.73 -13.26 -21.07
N ARG A 50 -2.52 -13.21 -21.66
CA ARG A 50 -2.28 -13.60 -23.07
C ARG A 50 -2.45 -15.09 -23.32
N CYS A 51 -1.99 -15.94 -22.39
CA CYS A 51 -1.91 -17.38 -22.57
C CYS A 51 -3.01 -18.18 -21.83
N GLY A 52 -3.92 -17.51 -21.14
CA GLY A 52 -4.99 -18.18 -20.39
C GLY A 52 -4.47 -19.04 -19.23
N LEU A 53 -3.38 -18.62 -18.54
CA LEU A 53 -2.69 -19.48 -17.58
C LEU A 53 -3.41 -19.60 -16.23
N PHE A 54 -4.28 -18.65 -15.88
CA PHE A 54 -4.87 -18.51 -14.55
C PHE A 54 -6.39 -18.39 -14.59
N THR A 55 -7.04 -18.90 -13.57
CA THR A 55 -8.46 -18.64 -13.33
C THR A 55 -8.69 -17.15 -13.04
N PRO A 56 -9.91 -16.62 -13.21
CA PRO A 56 -10.23 -15.23 -12.83
C PRO A 56 -9.85 -14.87 -11.40
N SER A 57 -10.14 -15.77 -10.44
CA SER A 57 -9.79 -15.58 -9.03
C SER A 57 -8.27 -15.46 -8.82
N LEU A 58 -7.49 -16.35 -9.45
CA LEU A 58 -6.03 -16.31 -9.32
C LEU A 58 -5.42 -15.10 -10.03
N SER A 59 -5.97 -14.71 -11.18
CA SER A 59 -5.56 -13.47 -11.87
C SER A 59 -5.82 -12.24 -11.00
N GLY A 60 -6.99 -12.17 -10.36
CA GLY A 60 -7.31 -11.09 -9.42
C GLY A 60 -6.38 -11.06 -8.20
N ALA A 61 -6.03 -12.23 -7.64
CA ALA A 61 -5.07 -12.34 -6.54
C ALA A 61 -3.67 -11.87 -6.96
N LEU A 62 -3.23 -12.27 -8.16
CA LEU A 62 -1.94 -11.83 -8.73
C LEU A 62 -1.92 -10.30 -8.98
N ASP A 63 -3.02 -9.73 -9.47
CA ASP A 63 -3.13 -8.28 -9.69
C ASP A 63 -3.10 -7.49 -8.36
N ALA A 64 -3.74 -7.98 -7.31
CA ALA A 64 -3.64 -7.39 -5.98
C ALA A 64 -2.20 -7.46 -5.46
N GLY A 65 -1.54 -8.60 -5.61
CA GLY A 65 -0.13 -8.76 -5.26
C GLY A 65 0.80 -7.87 -6.08
N ARG A 66 0.52 -7.66 -7.37
CA ARG A 66 1.25 -6.73 -8.24
C ARG A 66 1.10 -5.28 -7.77
N ALA A 67 -0.11 -4.85 -7.44
CA ALA A 67 -0.37 -3.51 -6.91
C ALA A 67 0.36 -3.29 -5.57
N GLN A 68 0.37 -4.29 -4.68
CA GLN A 68 1.12 -4.25 -3.42
C GLN A 68 2.64 -4.15 -3.66
N ALA A 69 3.19 -4.92 -4.61
CA ALA A 69 4.61 -4.85 -4.95
C ALA A 69 5.00 -3.47 -5.52
N ARG A 70 4.12 -2.87 -6.34
CA ARG A 70 4.31 -1.49 -6.82
C ARG A 70 4.35 -0.49 -5.65
N GLY A 71 3.41 -0.59 -4.72
CA GLY A 71 3.40 0.24 -3.52
C GLY A 71 4.67 0.08 -2.68
N ALA A 72 5.11 -1.16 -2.46
CA ALA A 72 6.35 -1.46 -1.74
C ALA A 72 7.60 -0.87 -2.44
N ALA A 73 7.67 -0.93 -3.76
CA ALA A 73 8.78 -0.36 -4.53
C ALA A 73 8.81 1.17 -4.44
N LEU A 74 7.66 1.83 -4.50
CA LEU A 74 7.54 3.28 -4.29
C LEU A 74 8.00 3.68 -2.87
N ARG A 75 7.57 2.95 -1.85
CA ARG A 75 8.03 3.16 -0.46
C ARG A 75 9.54 2.92 -0.30
N ALA A 76 10.10 2.01 -1.06
CA ALA A 76 11.55 1.76 -1.09
C ALA A 76 12.34 2.82 -1.85
N GLY A 77 11.68 3.81 -2.47
CA GLY A 77 12.31 4.95 -3.14
C GLY A 77 12.33 4.89 -4.66
N ALA A 78 11.70 3.88 -5.28
CA ALA A 78 11.53 3.89 -6.74
C ALA A 78 10.63 5.07 -7.17
N SER A 79 10.87 5.64 -8.35
CA SER A 79 9.98 6.65 -8.94
C SER A 79 8.86 5.99 -9.76
N VAL A 80 7.81 6.75 -10.03
CA VAL A 80 6.69 6.29 -10.88
C VAL A 80 7.21 5.92 -12.27
N GLU A 81 8.06 6.78 -12.85
CA GLU A 81 8.64 6.60 -14.19
C GLU A 81 9.51 5.35 -14.26
N GLN A 82 10.30 5.08 -13.21
CA GLN A 82 11.08 3.84 -13.11
C GLN A 82 10.17 2.61 -13.12
N LEU A 83 9.07 2.63 -12.35
CA LEU A 83 8.14 1.50 -12.28
C LEU A 83 7.31 1.34 -13.56
N ASP A 84 6.96 2.42 -14.23
CA ASP A 84 6.32 2.36 -15.55
C ASP A 84 7.26 1.71 -16.58
N GLY A 85 8.55 2.05 -16.56
CA GLY A 85 9.58 1.37 -17.36
C GLY A 85 9.73 -0.11 -17.01
N VAL A 86 9.66 -0.47 -15.71
CA VAL A 86 9.66 -1.88 -15.26
C VAL A 86 8.45 -2.61 -15.83
N GLN A 87 7.27 -2.03 -15.74
CA GLN A 87 6.03 -2.62 -16.25
C GLN A 87 6.07 -2.80 -17.77
N GLN A 88 6.54 -1.80 -18.53
CA GLN A 88 6.69 -1.89 -19.98
C GLN A 88 7.63 -3.03 -20.38
N ARG A 89 8.81 -3.18 -19.74
CA ARG A 89 9.72 -4.30 -19.99
C ARG A 89 9.07 -5.65 -19.67
N ALA A 90 8.30 -5.74 -18.59
CA ALA A 90 7.58 -6.96 -18.21
C ALA A 90 6.54 -7.34 -19.29
N HIS A 91 5.77 -6.37 -19.78
CA HIS A 91 4.79 -6.59 -20.85
C HIS A 91 5.46 -6.98 -22.19
N ALA A 92 6.53 -6.29 -22.58
CA ALA A 92 7.30 -6.63 -23.79
C ALA A 92 7.86 -8.06 -23.71
N LYS A 93 8.43 -8.45 -22.56
CA LYS A 93 8.88 -9.83 -22.34
C LYS A 93 7.72 -10.83 -22.40
N ALA A 94 6.59 -10.53 -21.76
CA ALA A 94 5.40 -11.39 -21.81
C ALA A 94 4.90 -11.63 -23.24
N ALA A 95 4.98 -10.62 -24.11
CA ALA A 95 4.55 -10.71 -25.50
C ALA A 95 5.38 -11.68 -26.33
N THR A 96 6.67 -11.84 -26.02
CA THR A 96 7.61 -12.68 -26.79
C THR A 96 7.76 -14.13 -26.29
N VAL A 97 7.38 -14.40 -25.03
CA VAL A 97 7.52 -15.75 -24.45
C VAL A 97 6.47 -16.70 -25.05
N PRO A 98 6.85 -17.85 -25.64
CA PRO A 98 5.88 -18.84 -26.13
C PRO A 98 5.00 -19.37 -24.98
N CYS A 99 3.68 -19.45 -25.21
CA CYS A 99 2.73 -19.93 -24.20
C CYS A 99 2.99 -21.35 -23.69
N GLY A 100 3.54 -22.22 -24.53
CA GLY A 100 3.89 -23.60 -24.19
C GLY A 100 5.32 -23.80 -23.69
N SER A 101 6.11 -22.73 -23.47
CA SER A 101 7.49 -22.87 -23.00
C SER A 101 7.56 -23.48 -21.60
N LYS A 102 8.56 -24.36 -21.38
CA LYS A 102 8.79 -25.00 -20.08
C LYS A 102 8.99 -23.98 -18.96
N ASP A 103 9.71 -22.91 -19.24
CA ASP A 103 9.98 -21.85 -18.25
C ASP A 103 8.70 -21.14 -17.82
N LEU A 104 7.82 -20.78 -18.77
CA LEU A 104 6.55 -20.13 -18.47
C LEU A 104 5.61 -21.07 -17.70
N THR A 105 5.56 -22.36 -18.09
CA THR A 105 4.76 -23.37 -17.38
C THR A 105 5.23 -23.56 -15.95
N THR A 106 6.55 -23.61 -15.73
CA THR A 106 7.15 -23.72 -14.40
C THR A 106 6.85 -22.47 -13.56
N ALA A 107 7.02 -21.28 -14.14
CA ALA A 107 6.70 -20.01 -13.46
C ALA A 107 5.21 -19.91 -13.11
N ALA A 108 4.32 -20.30 -14.02
CA ALA A 108 2.88 -20.35 -13.76
C ALA A 108 2.52 -21.32 -12.62
N GLY A 109 3.19 -22.47 -12.53
CA GLY A 109 3.03 -23.42 -11.42
C GLY A 109 3.40 -22.78 -10.06
N ARG A 110 4.51 -22.02 -10.01
CA ARG A 110 4.93 -21.28 -8.81
C ARG A 110 3.91 -20.20 -8.41
N VAL A 111 3.40 -19.46 -9.41
CA VAL A 111 2.35 -18.44 -9.15
C VAL A 111 1.09 -19.09 -8.59
N ARG A 112 0.61 -20.20 -9.17
CA ARG A 112 -0.56 -20.94 -8.65
C ARG A 112 -0.35 -21.30 -7.19
N LYS A 113 0.78 -21.94 -6.87
CA LYS A 113 1.11 -22.34 -5.51
C LYS A 113 1.18 -21.17 -4.53
N ALA A 114 1.75 -20.02 -4.96
CA ALA A 114 1.91 -18.84 -4.10
C ALA A 114 0.59 -18.08 -3.86
N PHE A 115 -0.31 -18.04 -4.86
CA PHE A 115 -1.52 -17.21 -4.79
C PHE A 115 -2.81 -17.99 -4.53
N GLU A 116 -2.78 -19.31 -4.56
CA GLU A 116 -3.95 -20.14 -4.27
C GLU A 116 -4.52 -19.87 -2.87
N GLY A 117 -3.67 -19.88 -1.85
CA GLY A 117 -4.07 -19.51 -0.49
C GLY A 117 -4.53 -18.06 -0.37
N TYR A 118 -3.88 -17.13 -1.09
CA TYR A 118 -4.26 -15.71 -1.10
C TYR A 118 -5.66 -15.50 -1.70
N ALA A 119 -6.02 -16.24 -2.73
CA ALA A 119 -7.35 -16.17 -3.35
C ALA A 119 -8.47 -16.55 -2.37
N LEU A 120 -8.18 -17.40 -1.39
CA LEU A 120 -9.15 -17.87 -0.37
C LEU A 120 -9.28 -16.92 0.83
N LEU A 121 -8.37 -15.95 0.99
CA LEU A 121 -8.44 -15.02 2.13
C LEU A 121 -9.69 -14.15 2.07
N GLN A 122 -10.43 -14.08 3.17
CA GLN A 122 -11.58 -13.19 3.32
C GLN A 122 -11.16 -11.79 3.77
N ARG A 123 -10.09 -11.70 4.57
CA ARG A 123 -9.59 -10.45 5.14
C ARG A 123 -8.10 -10.29 4.90
N MET A 124 -7.69 -9.04 4.68
CA MET A 124 -6.30 -8.68 4.48
C MET A 124 -6.02 -7.31 5.08
N ASN A 125 -4.84 -7.18 5.71
CA ASN A 125 -4.33 -5.90 6.16
C ASN A 125 -3.23 -5.43 5.21
N TYR A 126 -3.33 -4.21 4.74
CA TYR A 126 -2.38 -3.56 3.85
C TYR A 126 -1.67 -2.44 4.61
N PRO A 127 -0.43 -2.65 5.07
CA PRO A 127 0.29 -1.65 5.82
C PRO A 127 0.67 -0.46 4.94
N GLY A 128 0.50 0.75 5.47
CA GLY A 128 1.11 1.97 4.98
C GLY A 128 2.34 2.33 5.80
N ASP A 129 2.87 3.53 5.60
CA ASP A 129 3.98 4.04 6.41
C ASP A 129 3.50 4.52 7.80
N ARG A 130 2.25 4.96 7.90
CA ARG A 130 1.65 5.52 9.12
C ARG A 130 0.30 4.94 9.49
N ALA A 131 -0.47 4.48 8.51
CA ALA A 131 -1.78 3.88 8.72
C ALA A 131 -1.96 2.66 7.83
N SER A 132 -2.85 1.76 8.22
CA SER A 132 -3.12 0.53 7.47
C SER A 132 -4.52 0.56 6.88
N TRP A 133 -4.67 -0.01 5.70
CA TRP A 133 -5.96 -0.33 5.12
C TRP A 133 -6.39 -1.74 5.50
N GLN A 134 -7.60 -1.88 6.00
CA GLN A 134 -8.22 -3.18 6.29
C GLN A 134 -9.18 -3.52 5.16
N ALA A 135 -8.97 -4.66 4.49
CA ALA A 135 -9.82 -5.16 3.43
C ALA A 135 -10.61 -6.38 3.90
N ASP A 136 -11.90 -6.42 3.57
CA ASP A 136 -12.81 -7.52 3.89
C ASP A 136 -13.70 -7.83 2.66
N ARG A 137 -13.68 -9.08 2.18
CA ARG A 137 -14.52 -9.53 1.07
C ARG A 137 -15.95 -9.87 1.47
N ALA A 138 -16.23 -9.95 2.77
CA ALA A 138 -17.59 -10.16 3.22
C ALA A 138 -18.51 -9.07 2.66
N SER A 139 -19.67 -9.46 2.19
CA SER A 139 -20.69 -8.54 1.69
C SER A 139 -22.08 -9.04 2.11
N SER A 140 -22.99 -8.09 2.29
CA SER A 140 -24.39 -8.38 2.57
C SER A 140 -25.26 -7.58 1.61
N ALA A 141 -26.40 -8.13 1.24
CA ALA A 141 -27.39 -7.43 0.43
C ALA A 141 -28.17 -6.38 1.22
N THR A 142 -28.27 -6.55 2.54
CA THR A 142 -29.14 -5.77 3.41
C THR A 142 -28.39 -4.85 4.38
N ILE A 143 -27.20 -5.26 4.81
CA ILE A 143 -26.41 -4.51 5.80
C ILE A 143 -25.11 -4.04 5.14
N PRO A 144 -24.85 -2.72 5.05
CA PRO A 144 -23.61 -2.23 4.52
C PRO A 144 -22.46 -2.47 5.51
N PHE A 145 -21.33 -2.94 4.99
CA PHE A 145 -20.08 -3.12 5.74
C PHE A 145 -18.93 -2.43 5.03
N TRP A 146 -17.90 -2.10 5.80
CA TRP A 146 -16.63 -1.66 5.24
C TRP A 146 -15.96 -2.80 4.49
N ARG A 147 -15.65 -2.55 3.23
CA ARG A 147 -14.94 -3.49 2.35
C ARG A 147 -13.44 -3.18 2.31
N LEU A 148 -13.10 -1.90 2.38
CA LEU A 148 -11.73 -1.40 2.52
C LEU A 148 -11.79 -0.13 3.34
N SER A 149 -11.12 -0.09 4.50
CA SER A 149 -11.22 1.06 5.39
C SER A 149 -9.90 1.42 6.05
N GLN A 150 -9.75 2.70 6.31
CA GLN A 150 -8.69 3.25 7.14
C GLN A 150 -9.32 4.14 8.21
N THR A 151 -8.82 4.03 9.44
CA THR A 151 -9.25 4.88 10.57
C THR A 151 -8.31 6.07 10.69
N ALA A 152 -8.87 7.25 10.96
CA ALA A 152 -8.13 8.45 11.30
C ALA A 152 -8.76 9.15 12.51
N SER A 153 -7.91 9.83 13.30
CA SER A 153 -8.35 10.73 14.39
C SER A 153 -7.86 12.14 14.08
N PHE A 154 -8.69 13.13 14.37
CA PHE A 154 -8.39 14.55 14.12
C PHE A 154 -9.04 15.44 15.19
N GLY A 155 -8.21 16.11 15.99
CA GLY A 155 -8.70 16.74 17.20
C GLY A 155 -9.30 15.70 18.15
N GLY A 156 -10.51 15.90 18.64
CA GLY A 156 -11.28 14.89 19.40
C GLY A 156 -12.15 13.99 18.52
N ASP A 157 -12.16 14.22 17.21
CA ASP A 157 -13.05 13.59 16.24
C ASP A 157 -12.47 12.29 15.66
N ARG A 158 -13.31 11.41 15.12
CA ARG A 158 -12.93 10.13 14.52
C ARG A 158 -13.50 10.00 13.12
N LEU A 159 -12.74 9.39 12.23
CA LEU A 159 -13.10 9.11 10.85
C LEU A 159 -12.85 7.63 10.51
N LEU A 160 -13.80 7.00 9.82
CA LEU A 160 -13.58 5.86 8.94
C LEU A 160 -13.74 6.33 7.50
N PHE A 161 -12.75 6.02 6.66
CA PHE A 161 -12.73 6.38 5.26
C PHE A 161 -12.41 5.16 4.40
N GLY A 162 -13.08 5.01 3.26
CA GLY A 162 -12.80 3.94 2.33
C GLY A 162 -13.99 3.47 1.51
N LEU A 163 -13.96 2.20 1.11
CA LEU A 163 -14.98 1.56 0.30
C LEU A 163 -15.94 0.75 1.17
N ALA A 164 -17.23 0.97 1.00
CA ALA A 164 -18.25 0.26 1.78
C ALA A 164 -19.42 -0.20 0.91
N GLY A 165 -20.23 -1.09 1.47
CA GLY A 165 -21.40 -1.64 0.82
C GLY A 165 -21.10 -2.58 -0.35
N ARG A 166 -22.15 -3.14 -0.94
CA ARG A 166 -22.05 -4.11 -2.03
C ARG A 166 -21.40 -3.51 -3.28
N ASN A 167 -21.69 -2.24 -3.58
CA ASN A 167 -21.18 -1.53 -4.77
C ASN A 167 -19.81 -0.90 -4.56
N THR A 168 -19.18 -1.10 -3.38
CA THR A 168 -17.89 -0.51 -3.03
C THR A 168 -17.88 1.01 -3.23
N GLU A 169 -18.87 1.69 -2.66
CA GLU A 169 -18.97 3.15 -2.69
C GLU A 169 -17.90 3.78 -1.82
N LEU A 170 -17.33 4.90 -2.26
CA LEU A 170 -16.31 5.63 -1.49
C LEU A 170 -17.00 6.52 -0.46
N LEU A 171 -16.79 6.20 0.81
CA LEU A 171 -17.44 6.87 1.95
C LEU A 171 -16.42 7.47 2.91
N ALA A 172 -16.83 8.58 3.54
CA ALA A 172 -16.28 9.07 4.79
C ALA A 172 -17.38 9.06 5.85
N VAL A 173 -17.17 8.36 6.96
CA VAL A 173 -18.09 8.39 8.10
C VAL A 173 -17.34 8.94 9.30
N ALA A 174 -17.76 10.12 9.77
CA ALA A 174 -17.11 10.83 10.86
C ALA A 174 -18.03 10.95 12.07
N ASN A 175 -17.44 10.79 13.25
CA ASN A 175 -18.06 11.12 14.52
C ASN A 175 -17.37 12.37 15.11
N PHE A 176 -18.14 13.41 15.39
CA PHE A 176 -17.68 14.66 15.97
C PHE A 176 -17.94 14.64 17.47
N ALA A 177 -16.89 14.81 18.27
CA ALA A 177 -16.97 14.69 19.73
C ALA A 177 -17.90 15.73 20.37
N ASP A 178 -18.00 16.91 19.78
CA ASP A 178 -18.90 18.00 20.21
C ASP A 178 -20.31 17.92 19.61
N GLY A 179 -20.62 16.84 18.85
CA GLY A 179 -21.91 16.67 18.19
C GLY A 179 -22.12 17.58 16.97
N ALA A 180 -21.08 18.28 16.50
CA ALA A 180 -21.18 19.16 15.33
C ALA A 180 -21.60 18.39 14.08
N ARG A 181 -22.36 19.05 13.20
CA ARG A 181 -22.94 18.43 12.00
C ARG A 181 -22.52 19.21 10.76
N PRO A 182 -21.48 18.77 10.05
CA PRO A 182 -21.08 19.40 8.79
C PRO A 182 -22.18 19.27 7.74
N TYR A 183 -22.35 20.31 6.95
CA TYR A 183 -23.33 20.29 5.87
C TYR A 183 -22.77 19.74 4.56
N ALA A 184 -21.43 19.74 4.40
CA ALA A 184 -20.73 19.20 3.25
C ALA A 184 -19.41 18.56 3.63
N ALA A 185 -18.88 17.71 2.73
CA ALA A 185 -17.51 17.21 2.79
C ALA A 185 -16.82 17.31 1.44
N ARG A 186 -15.51 17.49 1.47
CA ARG A 186 -14.63 17.55 0.29
C ARG A 186 -13.46 16.60 0.49
N LEU A 187 -13.15 15.82 -0.53
CA LEU A 187 -11.94 15.01 -0.58
C LEU A 187 -10.91 15.75 -1.44
N VAL A 188 -9.80 16.10 -0.84
CA VAL A 188 -8.72 16.90 -1.45
C VAL A 188 -7.49 16.01 -1.56
N MET A 189 -6.92 15.91 -2.75
CA MET A 189 -5.74 15.10 -3.03
C MET A 189 -4.89 15.74 -4.12
N ARG A 190 -3.64 15.32 -4.28
CA ARG A 190 -2.78 15.79 -5.36
C ARG A 190 -3.44 15.58 -6.73
N ASP A 191 -3.26 16.57 -7.60
CA ASP A 191 -3.62 16.46 -9.02
C ASP A 191 -2.37 16.09 -9.84
N PRO A 192 -2.24 14.83 -10.31
CA PRO A 192 -1.10 14.43 -11.12
C PRO A 192 -0.95 15.23 -12.43
N ALA A 193 -2.04 15.82 -12.95
CA ALA A 193 -1.98 16.65 -14.16
C ALA A 193 -1.31 18.02 -13.92
N ARG A 194 -1.20 18.44 -12.66
CA ARG A 194 -0.63 19.74 -12.25
C ARG A 194 0.72 19.62 -11.55
N THR A 195 1.25 18.39 -11.40
CA THR A 195 2.44 18.14 -10.58
C THR A 195 3.34 17.11 -11.23
N GLN A 196 4.64 17.28 -11.10
CA GLN A 196 5.64 16.32 -11.60
C GLN A 196 5.83 15.11 -10.67
N GLY A 197 5.41 15.18 -9.40
CA GLY A 197 5.61 14.11 -8.43
C GLY A 197 4.86 14.34 -7.12
N PRO A 198 4.96 13.39 -6.17
CA PRO A 198 4.33 13.50 -4.87
C PRO A 198 4.99 14.56 -3.99
N TYR A 199 4.21 15.21 -3.14
CA TYR A 199 4.70 16.07 -2.07
C TYR A 199 5.03 15.19 -0.86
N LEU A 200 6.31 14.90 -0.66
CA LEU A 200 6.77 14.06 0.44
C LEU A 200 7.79 14.83 1.24
N LYS A 201 7.50 15.11 2.50
CA LYS A 201 8.50 15.60 3.42
C LYS A 201 9.41 14.47 3.89
N ALA A 202 10.65 14.81 4.25
CA ALA A 202 11.63 13.83 4.72
C ALA A 202 11.05 12.98 5.86
N ARG A 203 11.38 11.68 5.87
CA ARG A 203 10.84 10.64 6.76
C ARG A 203 10.93 10.92 8.27
N ASN A 204 11.69 11.92 8.70
CA ASN A 204 12.00 12.16 10.09
C ASN A 204 11.03 13.21 10.69
N GLY A 205 9.91 12.75 11.23
CA GLY A 205 9.15 13.48 12.24
C GLY A 205 7.87 14.22 11.81
N GLY A 206 7.50 14.25 10.54
CA GLY A 206 6.25 14.91 10.10
C GLY A 206 4.99 14.06 10.28
N GLY A 207 3.80 14.69 10.39
CA GLY A 207 2.50 14.03 10.36
C GLY A 207 2.04 13.70 8.93
N LEU A 208 0.89 13.01 8.78
CA LEU A 208 0.27 12.79 7.46
C LEU A 208 -0.03 14.11 6.72
N ALA A 209 -0.33 15.18 7.46
CA ALA A 209 -0.57 16.51 6.91
C ALA A 209 0.60 17.02 6.06
N ASP A 210 1.82 16.64 6.41
CA ASP A 210 3.03 17.07 5.70
C ASP A 210 3.20 16.42 4.32
N ASN A 211 2.52 15.30 4.08
CA ASN A 211 2.50 14.58 2.81
C ASN A 211 1.25 14.89 1.97
N ALA A 212 0.45 15.87 2.39
CA ALA A 212 -0.67 16.37 1.61
C ALA A 212 -0.20 17.44 0.62
N ALA A 213 -0.69 17.38 -0.61
CA ALA A 213 -0.37 18.38 -1.62
C ALA A 213 -0.93 19.76 -1.23
N PRO A 214 -0.20 20.85 -1.55
CA PRO A 214 -0.73 22.20 -1.34
C PRO A 214 -1.97 22.45 -2.21
N ARG A 215 -2.84 23.38 -1.79
CA ARG A 215 -4.14 23.61 -2.45
C ARG A 215 -4.02 23.88 -3.96
N ALA A 216 -3.01 24.64 -4.37
CA ALA A 216 -2.77 24.95 -5.78
C ALA A 216 -2.42 23.72 -6.65
N ALA A 217 -1.88 22.66 -6.02
CA ALA A 217 -1.49 21.40 -6.65
C ALA A 217 -2.52 20.28 -6.43
N SER A 218 -3.69 20.62 -5.90
CA SER A 218 -4.71 19.64 -5.53
C SER A 218 -5.92 19.70 -6.45
N ARG A 219 -6.56 18.54 -6.63
CA ARG A 219 -7.93 18.42 -7.10
C ARG A 219 -8.87 18.14 -5.94
N VAL A 220 -10.12 18.52 -6.10
CA VAL A 220 -11.15 18.42 -5.07
C VAL A 220 -12.34 17.65 -5.63
N PHE A 221 -12.82 16.68 -4.85
CA PHE A 221 -14.07 15.99 -5.09
C PHE A 221 -15.05 16.37 -3.99
N GLY A 222 -16.18 17.00 -4.33
CA GLY A 222 -17.29 17.19 -3.41
C GLY A 222 -17.98 15.88 -3.10
N ALA A 223 -18.51 15.74 -1.89
CA ALA A 223 -19.42 14.64 -1.59
C ALA A 223 -20.73 14.83 -2.36
N GLU A 224 -21.24 13.77 -2.98
CA GLU A 224 -22.51 13.75 -3.74
C GLU A 224 -23.72 13.65 -2.82
N THR A 225 -23.56 12.92 -1.70
CA THR A 225 -24.62 12.72 -0.73
C THR A 225 -24.11 12.84 0.69
N ARG A 226 -25.02 13.26 1.57
CA ARG A 226 -24.82 13.31 3.02
C ARG A 226 -25.85 12.41 3.70
N ASP A 227 -25.39 11.58 4.62
CA ASP A 227 -26.23 10.73 5.48
C ASP A 227 -26.07 11.18 6.95
N ALA A 228 -27.16 11.61 7.56
CA ALA A 228 -27.16 12.07 8.95
C ALA A 228 -27.28 10.94 9.98
N ALA A 229 -27.54 9.72 9.53
CA ALA A 229 -27.68 8.53 10.35
C ALA A 229 -27.14 7.27 9.64
N PRO A 230 -25.83 7.23 9.36
CA PRO A 230 -25.24 6.08 8.71
C PRO A 230 -25.46 4.80 9.54
N ALA A 231 -25.52 3.66 8.84
CA ALA A 231 -25.72 2.37 9.50
C ALA A 231 -24.70 2.15 10.63
N PRO A 232 -25.10 1.56 11.77
CA PRO A 232 -24.20 1.34 12.91
C PRO A 232 -22.90 0.59 12.56
N THR A 233 -22.96 -0.31 11.58
CA THR A 233 -21.82 -1.08 11.06
C THR A 233 -20.78 -0.22 10.34
N LEU A 234 -21.12 1.00 9.97
CA LEU A 234 -20.23 1.96 9.31
C LEU A 234 -19.64 3.00 10.27
N LEU A 235 -20.10 3.08 11.50
CA LEU A 235 -19.64 4.05 12.48
C LEU A 235 -18.19 3.75 12.93
N PRO A 236 -17.39 4.77 13.22
CA PRO A 236 -16.10 4.59 13.89
C PRO A 236 -16.25 3.84 15.21
N THR A 237 -15.26 3.01 15.54
CA THR A 237 -15.29 2.18 16.77
C THR A 237 -15.62 3.01 18.01
N GLY A 238 -16.65 2.57 18.77
CA GLY A 238 -17.11 3.23 20.00
C GLY A 238 -17.95 4.49 19.75
N ALA A 239 -18.23 4.87 18.50
CA ALA A 239 -19.17 5.92 18.18
C ALA A 239 -20.61 5.39 18.20
N LYS A 240 -21.55 6.19 18.75
CA LYS A 240 -22.98 5.88 18.73
C LYS A 240 -23.70 6.63 17.60
N THR A 241 -23.11 7.68 17.09
CA THR A 241 -23.64 8.53 16.01
C THR A 241 -22.52 8.94 15.06
N GLY A 242 -22.89 9.39 13.87
CA GLY A 242 -21.93 9.89 12.89
C GLY A 242 -22.62 10.60 11.75
N MET A 243 -21.80 11.15 10.86
CA MET A 243 -22.21 11.77 9.60
C MET A 243 -21.51 11.04 8.45
N GLY A 244 -22.26 10.52 7.51
CA GLY A 244 -21.77 9.85 6.32
C GLY A 244 -21.73 10.79 5.12
N PHE A 245 -20.71 10.64 4.29
CA PHE A 245 -20.53 11.38 3.03
C PHE A 245 -20.07 10.42 1.95
N ARG A 246 -20.78 10.35 0.83
CA ARG A 246 -20.41 9.55 -0.32
C ARG A 246 -19.73 10.43 -1.37
N PHE A 247 -18.60 9.97 -1.88
CA PHE A 247 -17.86 10.63 -2.94
C PHE A 247 -18.07 9.94 -4.28
N PRO A 248 -17.87 10.65 -5.39
CA PRO A 248 -17.99 10.09 -6.73
C PRO A 248 -16.97 8.96 -6.96
N ARG A 249 -17.31 8.01 -7.83
CA ARG A 249 -16.48 6.84 -8.14
C ARG A 249 -15.09 7.23 -8.64
N GLU A 250 -15.02 8.31 -9.41
CA GLU A 250 -13.78 8.86 -9.97
C GLU A 250 -12.76 9.26 -8.89
N ALA A 251 -13.22 9.62 -7.70
CA ALA A 251 -12.36 9.89 -6.56
C ALA A 251 -11.59 8.62 -6.15
N GLY A 252 -12.26 7.47 -6.08
CA GLY A 252 -11.61 6.19 -5.80
C GLY A 252 -10.60 5.78 -6.88
N ASP A 253 -10.91 6.07 -8.16
CA ASP A 253 -9.98 5.85 -9.27
C ASP A 253 -8.76 6.78 -9.21
N ALA A 254 -8.96 8.01 -8.75
CA ALA A 254 -7.89 8.97 -8.55
C ALA A 254 -6.94 8.55 -7.40
N ILE A 255 -7.48 8.12 -6.26
CA ILE A 255 -6.70 7.62 -5.13
C ILE A 255 -5.78 6.47 -5.56
N ALA A 256 -6.30 5.51 -6.33
CA ALA A 256 -5.56 4.32 -6.74
C ALA A 256 -4.32 4.64 -7.62
N ARG A 257 -4.23 5.87 -8.16
CA ARG A 257 -3.10 6.32 -9.00
C ARG A 257 -2.05 7.14 -8.25
N LEU A 258 -2.33 7.53 -6.99
CA LEU A 258 -1.40 8.32 -6.18
C LEU A 258 -0.25 7.47 -5.65
N ASP A 259 0.81 8.14 -5.21
CA ASP A 259 1.90 7.49 -4.48
C ASP A 259 1.41 7.04 -3.10
N PRO A 260 1.72 5.82 -2.66
CA PRO A 260 1.25 5.30 -1.37
C PRO A 260 1.71 6.13 -0.17
N ARG A 261 2.77 6.91 -0.29
CA ARG A 261 3.30 7.77 0.78
C ARG A 261 2.56 9.10 0.92
N GLU A 262 1.72 9.47 -0.05
CA GLU A 262 0.93 10.70 -0.01
C GLU A 262 -0.19 10.62 1.01
N ALA A 263 -0.66 11.78 1.44
CA ALA A 263 -1.87 11.92 2.22
C ALA A 263 -2.97 12.63 1.43
N MET A 264 -4.18 12.16 1.64
CA MET A 264 -5.41 12.84 1.24
C MET A 264 -5.99 13.59 2.43
N THR A 265 -6.73 14.66 2.16
CA THR A 265 -7.46 15.40 3.19
C THR A 265 -8.96 15.25 2.98
N VAL A 266 -9.66 14.78 4.00
CA VAL A 266 -11.13 14.88 4.09
C VAL A 266 -11.45 16.15 4.84
N GLU A 267 -12.03 17.12 4.15
CA GLU A 267 -12.49 18.40 4.71
C GLU A 267 -13.98 18.31 5.04
N PHE A 268 -14.34 18.52 6.30
CA PHE A 268 -15.73 18.65 6.75
C PHE A 268 -16.06 20.12 6.92
N VAL A 269 -17.13 20.58 6.26
CA VAL A 269 -17.49 21.98 6.16
C VAL A 269 -18.69 22.26 7.05
N PHE A 270 -18.54 23.22 7.93
CA PHE A 270 -19.56 23.66 8.89
C PHE A 270 -19.93 25.10 8.61
N GLN A 271 -21.17 25.45 8.88
CA GLN A 271 -21.61 26.81 8.89
C GLN A 271 -21.46 27.41 10.28
N GLY A 272 -20.66 28.44 10.40
CA GLY A 272 -20.52 29.20 11.65
C GLY A 272 -21.77 30.05 11.92
N ARG A 273 -21.92 30.49 13.15
CA ARG A 273 -23.04 31.36 13.58
C ARG A 273 -23.06 32.73 12.88
N ASP A 274 -21.90 33.17 12.42
CA ASP A 274 -21.67 34.39 11.65
C ASP A 274 -21.87 34.22 10.13
N GLY A 275 -22.34 33.06 9.69
CA GLY A 275 -22.50 32.72 8.29
C GLY A 275 -21.20 32.31 7.55
N ARG A 276 -20.04 32.37 8.23
CA ARG A 276 -18.76 31.97 7.68
C ARG A 276 -18.59 30.45 7.70
N GLU A 277 -17.94 29.91 6.68
CA GLU A 277 -17.56 28.50 6.66
C GLU A 277 -16.38 28.25 7.61
N THR A 278 -16.48 27.20 8.40
CA THR A 278 -15.36 26.60 9.12
C THR A 278 -15.09 25.21 8.63
N VAL A 279 -13.82 24.76 8.65
CA VAL A 279 -13.41 23.47 8.08
C VAL A 279 -12.60 22.71 9.12
N ARG A 280 -12.99 21.45 9.39
CA ARG A 280 -12.17 20.48 10.10
C ARG A 280 -11.55 19.51 9.08
N ARG A 281 -10.30 19.15 9.29
CA ARG A 281 -9.52 18.31 8.35
C ARG A 281 -9.09 17.03 9.02
N ALA A 282 -9.38 15.92 8.37
CA ALA A 282 -8.82 14.61 8.68
C ALA A 282 -7.87 14.20 7.55
N TYR A 283 -6.72 13.63 7.90
CA TYR A 283 -5.73 13.15 6.94
C TYR A 283 -5.78 11.64 6.87
N VAL A 284 -5.81 11.12 5.65
CA VAL A 284 -5.86 9.69 5.32
C VAL A 284 -4.67 9.37 4.43
N GLU A 285 -3.91 8.33 4.76
CA GLU A 285 -2.79 7.88 3.95
C GLU A 285 -3.31 7.15 2.70
N VAL A 286 -2.74 7.45 1.53
CA VAL A 286 -3.03 6.70 0.32
C VAL A 286 -2.67 5.22 0.52
N GLY A 287 -1.49 4.94 1.09
CA GLY A 287 -1.06 3.59 1.42
C GLY A 287 -1.27 2.60 0.26
N ASP A 288 -1.53 1.37 0.60
CA ASP A 288 -1.83 0.32 -0.39
C ASP A 288 -3.33 0.25 -0.78
N PHE A 289 -4.04 1.40 -0.85
CA PHE A 289 -5.45 1.46 -1.28
C PHE A 289 -5.69 0.72 -2.59
N ALA A 290 -4.79 0.88 -3.58
CA ALA A 290 -4.91 0.20 -4.88
C ALA A 290 -4.86 -1.33 -4.74
N ALA A 291 -3.98 -1.86 -3.88
CA ALA A 291 -3.88 -3.29 -3.61
C ALA A 291 -5.12 -3.82 -2.87
N GLY A 292 -5.58 -3.10 -1.84
CA GLY A 292 -6.80 -3.43 -1.12
C GLY A 292 -8.02 -3.43 -2.04
N ARG A 293 -8.15 -2.44 -2.91
CA ARG A 293 -9.22 -2.37 -3.91
C ARG A 293 -9.16 -3.52 -4.92
N ALA A 294 -7.96 -3.93 -5.35
CA ALA A 294 -7.78 -5.08 -6.22
C ALA A 294 -8.15 -6.39 -5.51
N PHE A 295 -7.79 -6.53 -4.23
CA PHE A 295 -8.17 -7.68 -3.39
C PHE A 295 -9.69 -7.87 -3.32
N LEU A 296 -10.48 -6.81 -3.26
CA LEU A 296 -11.94 -6.92 -3.22
C LEU A 296 -12.57 -7.47 -4.50
N ARG A 297 -11.85 -7.44 -5.63
CA ARG A 297 -12.30 -7.94 -6.94
C ARG A 297 -11.98 -9.41 -7.17
N VAL A 298 -11.24 -10.06 -6.28
CA VAL A 298 -10.95 -11.48 -6.34
C VAL A 298 -12.23 -12.23 -5.93
N SER A 299 -12.90 -12.80 -6.87
CA SER A 299 -14.15 -13.58 -6.72
C SER A 299 -13.88 -15.08 -6.78
#